data_9fe9ec2fe2d8980ddfcfd0a71fecc655
#
_entry.id   9fe9ec2fe2d8980ddfcfd0a71fecc655
#
_cell.length_a   1.000
_cell.length_b   1.000
_cell.length_c   1.000
_cell.angle_alpha   90.00
_cell.angle_beta   90.00
_cell.angle_gamma   90.00
#
_symmetry.space_group_name_H-M   'P 1'
#
loop_
_entity.id
_entity.type
_entity.pdbx_description
1 polymer ?
#
loop_
_entity_poly.entity_id
_entity_poly.type
_entity_poly.pdbx_seq_one_letter_code
_entity_poly.pdbx_strand_id
1 'polypeptide(L)'
;MACRLNLASANFEKAAENLGRAAQVHLSGELLRQVAESEGKAVQAAAKVGQLPIDWQASDCPALDKEGVRTKRSRIYLGSDGVMVPHVTEKEKRKRRDKTKRKRLQSGEKRQALPKAKQGTDGPFKEFKIVTLYDDAAKHRLVSVTRGDCEQAGRLMRRDAGRVGLDKADDKVGVVDGSDWIKNQIKRQSLPLSDLGLDFYHLAENVHKARRAVYGEEDPKDEKARGYAWASEVLHSAKHEGYEKVRDRLQQWKATLSGASHLQAAEQVLNYITDRREMILYPKFRELGRQIGSGPTESMCKATTQRIKGRGRRWDGVNAESIMALEALEQSGTWDDYWKARLSRSGADK
;
A
#
# COMPACT_ATOMS: atom_id res chain seq x y z
N MET A 1 13.28 1.11 -21.01
CA MET A 1 14.45 0.67 -20.22
C MET A 1 14.81 1.66 -19.12
N ALA A 2 15.10 2.94 -19.35
CA ALA A 2 15.53 3.91 -18.34
C ALA A 2 14.63 3.97 -17.09
N CYS A 3 13.30 4.04 -17.26
CA CYS A 3 12.34 4.08 -16.15
C CYS A 3 12.40 2.80 -15.31
N ARG A 4 12.49 1.62 -15.91
CA ARG A 4 12.57 0.33 -15.22
C ARG A 4 13.88 0.18 -14.44
N LEU A 5 15.01 0.59 -15.03
CA LEU A 5 16.28 0.65 -14.34
C LEU A 5 16.27 1.62 -13.14
N ASN A 6 15.54 2.74 -13.25
CA ASN A 6 15.38 3.65 -12.12
C ASN A 6 14.63 3.00 -10.93
N LEU A 7 13.60 2.20 -11.19
CA LEU A 7 12.85 1.51 -10.12
C LEU A 7 13.75 0.52 -9.38
N ALA A 8 14.58 -0.23 -10.11
CA ALA A 8 15.51 -1.23 -9.57
C ALA A 8 16.80 -0.65 -8.96
N SER A 9 17.06 0.66 -9.14
CA SER A 9 18.34 1.27 -8.73
C SER A 9 18.22 2.09 -7.44
N ALA A 10 19.34 2.20 -6.72
CA ALA A 10 19.41 2.97 -5.48
C ALA A 10 19.18 4.48 -5.69
N ASN A 11 19.66 5.04 -6.79
CA ASN A 11 19.52 6.46 -7.14
C ASN A 11 19.55 6.66 -8.66
N PHE A 12 19.36 7.90 -9.12
CA PHE A 12 19.33 8.21 -10.55
C PHE A 12 20.69 8.10 -11.23
N GLU A 13 21.77 8.40 -10.52
CA GLU A 13 23.14 8.25 -11.01
C GLU A 13 23.45 6.77 -11.27
N LYS A 14 23.12 5.89 -10.32
CA LYS A 14 23.31 4.46 -10.48
C LYS A 14 22.43 3.87 -11.59
N ALA A 15 21.22 4.38 -11.75
CA ALA A 15 20.33 3.99 -12.85
C ALA A 15 20.91 4.42 -14.21
N ALA A 16 21.50 5.61 -14.31
CA ALA A 16 22.15 6.12 -15.52
C ALA A 16 23.42 5.31 -15.86
N GLU A 17 24.23 4.97 -14.86
CA GLU A 17 25.39 4.09 -15.00
C GLU A 17 24.98 2.70 -15.52
N ASN A 18 23.95 2.11 -14.93
CA ASN A 18 23.43 0.81 -15.35
C ASN A 18 22.88 0.85 -16.78
N LEU A 19 22.23 1.96 -17.18
CA LEU A 19 21.75 2.16 -18.55
C LEU A 19 22.92 2.22 -19.54
N GLY A 20 24.00 2.95 -19.20
CA GLY A 20 25.20 3.02 -20.00
C GLY A 20 25.85 1.66 -20.20
N ARG A 21 25.92 0.85 -19.12
CA ARG A 21 26.50 -0.51 -19.17
C ARG A 21 25.63 -1.50 -19.96
N ALA A 22 24.30 -1.46 -19.78
CA ALA A 22 23.40 -2.46 -20.34
C ALA A 22 22.99 -2.15 -21.80
N ALA A 23 22.87 -0.87 -22.16
CA ALA A 23 22.34 -0.45 -23.46
C ALA A 23 23.25 0.52 -24.21
N GLN A 24 24.43 0.86 -23.68
CA GLN A 24 25.37 1.85 -24.25
C GLN A 24 24.75 3.23 -24.46
N VAL A 25 23.69 3.55 -23.68
CA VAL A 25 23.02 4.86 -23.70
C VAL A 25 23.50 5.68 -22.52
N HIS A 26 24.25 6.74 -22.79
CA HIS A 26 24.85 7.58 -21.77
C HIS A 26 23.97 8.79 -21.47
N LEU A 27 23.37 8.81 -20.28
CA LEU A 27 22.57 9.91 -19.74
C LEU A 27 23.18 10.36 -18.41
N SER A 28 23.03 11.63 -18.07
CA SER A 28 23.29 12.06 -16.70
C SER A 28 22.17 11.58 -15.76
N GLY A 29 22.47 11.38 -14.48
CA GLY A 29 21.45 11.04 -13.47
C GLY A 29 20.31 12.08 -13.42
N GLU A 30 20.62 13.35 -13.67
CA GLU A 30 19.61 14.41 -13.71
C GLU A 30 18.69 14.26 -14.94
N LEU A 31 19.20 13.96 -16.12
CA LEU A 31 18.38 13.74 -17.31
C LEU A 31 17.51 12.48 -17.16
N LEU A 32 18.09 11.39 -16.61
CA LEU A 32 17.33 10.18 -16.31
C LEU A 32 16.22 10.45 -15.30
N ARG A 33 16.47 11.30 -14.28
CA ARG A 33 15.44 11.75 -13.33
C ARG A 33 14.28 12.45 -14.04
N GLN A 34 14.59 13.39 -14.93
CA GLN A 34 13.58 14.13 -15.69
C GLN A 34 12.73 13.21 -16.58
N VAL A 35 13.36 12.23 -17.25
CA VAL A 35 12.68 11.22 -18.06
C VAL A 35 11.73 10.38 -17.18
N ALA A 36 12.22 9.86 -16.07
CA ALA A 36 11.41 9.01 -15.18
C ALA A 36 10.23 9.78 -14.54
N GLU A 37 10.46 11.01 -14.07
CA GLU A 37 9.42 11.86 -13.50
C GLU A 37 8.39 12.29 -14.56
N SER A 38 8.82 12.57 -15.79
CA SER A 38 7.92 12.94 -16.91
C SER A 38 7.04 11.76 -17.32
N GLU A 39 7.63 10.59 -17.50
CA GLU A 39 6.89 9.38 -17.87
C GLU A 39 5.95 8.93 -16.74
N GLY A 40 6.37 9.00 -15.48
CA GLY A 40 5.50 8.74 -14.36
C GLY A 40 4.27 9.65 -14.31
N LYS A 41 4.40 10.92 -14.72
CA LYS A 41 3.25 11.84 -14.87
C LYS A 41 2.34 11.41 -16.02
N ALA A 42 2.89 10.91 -17.12
CA ALA A 42 2.11 10.38 -18.25
C ALA A 42 1.33 9.13 -17.82
N VAL A 43 1.96 8.22 -17.08
CA VAL A 43 1.29 7.04 -16.48
C VAL A 43 0.14 7.48 -15.55
N GLN A 44 0.37 8.47 -14.68
CA GLN A 44 -0.69 9.01 -13.81
C GLN A 44 -1.85 9.61 -14.61
N ALA A 45 -1.55 10.37 -15.65
CA ALA A 45 -2.59 10.95 -16.50
C ALA A 45 -3.43 9.85 -17.17
N ALA A 46 -2.78 8.82 -17.73
CA ALA A 46 -3.46 7.67 -18.31
C ALA A 46 -4.27 6.88 -17.26
N ALA A 47 -3.72 6.70 -16.04
CA ALA A 47 -4.43 6.07 -14.93
C ALA A 47 -5.70 6.83 -14.55
N LYS A 48 -5.65 8.16 -14.44
CA LYS A 48 -6.81 9.00 -14.06
C LYS A 48 -8.00 8.85 -14.99
N VAL A 49 -7.75 8.63 -16.26
CA VAL A 49 -8.79 8.45 -17.28
C VAL A 49 -9.05 6.98 -17.65
N GLY A 50 -8.47 6.03 -16.88
CA GLY A 50 -8.71 4.61 -17.08
C GLY A 50 -8.09 4.02 -18.35
N GLN A 51 -7.07 4.67 -18.92
CA GLN A 51 -6.41 4.28 -20.19
C GLN A 51 -5.19 3.37 -20.02
N LEU A 52 -4.82 3.00 -18.77
CA LEU A 52 -3.77 2.00 -18.58
C LEU A 52 -4.27 0.64 -19.06
N PRO A 53 -3.43 -0.21 -19.68
CA PRO A 53 -3.85 -1.55 -20.06
C PRO A 53 -4.20 -2.39 -18.82
N ILE A 54 -5.12 -3.32 -19.00
CA ILE A 54 -5.41 -4.43 -18.08
C ILE A 54 -5.57 -5.68 -18.95
N ASP A 55 -4.87 -6.74 -18.60
CA ASP A 55 -4.78 -7.99 -19.34
C ASP A 55 -5.58 -9.14 -18.70
N TRP A 56 -6.37 -8.86 -17.65
CA TRP A 56 -7.17 -9.84 -16.92
C TRP A 56 -8.53 -9.30 -16.50
N GLN A 57 -9.46 -10.20 -16.25
CA GLN A 57 -10.82 -9.94 -15.78
C GLN A 57 -11.19 -10.95 -14.67
N ALA A 58 -12.34 -10.76 -14.06
CA ALA A 58 -12.84 -11.64 -12.99
C ALA A 58 -12.87 -13.12 -13.41
N SER A 59 -13.18 -13.44 -14.68
CA SER A 59 -13.17 -14.80 -15.24
C SER A 59 -11.80 -15.49 -15.17
N ASP A 60 -10.73 -14.71 -15.13
CA ASP A 60 -9.35 -15.22 -15.14
C ASP A 60 -8.82 -15.51 -13.73
N CYS A 61 -9.64 -15.25 -12.70
CA CYS A 61 -9.30 -15.31 -11.29
C CYS A 61 -9.99 -16.48 -10.57
N PRO A 62 -9.62 -17.75 -10.81
CA PRO A 62 -10.26 -18.89 -10.15
C PRO A 62 -10.07 -18.82 -8.63
N ALA A 63 -11.17 -18.99 -7.89
CA ALA A 63 -11.13 -19.08 -6.44
C ALA A 63 -10.48 -20.38 -5.98
N LEU A 64 -9.71 -20.33 -4.89
CA LEU A 64 -9.21 -21.53 -4.21
C LEU A 64 -10.20 -21.93 -3.11
N ASP A 65 -10.36 -23.23 -2.89
CA ASP A 65 -11.06 -23.76 -1.72
C ASP A 65 -10.15 -23.78 -0.49
N LYS A 66 -10.63 -24.33 0.63
CA LYS A 66 -9.87 -24.42 1.87
C LYS A 66 -8.68 -25.38 1.82
N GLU A 67 -8.64 -26.27 0.86
CA GLU A 67 -7.53 -27.17 0.56
C GLU A 67 -6.52 -26.55 -0.43
N GLY A 68 -6.80 -25.34 -0.94
CA GLY A 68 -5.97 -24.65 -1.93
C GLY A 68 -6.19 -25.14 -3.37
N VAL A 69 -7.25 -25.86 -3.64
CA VAL A 69 -7.58 -26.39 -4.98
C VAL A 69 -8.43 -25.36 -5.75
N ARG A 70 -8.14 -25.18 -7.03
CA ARG A 70 -8.91 -24.28 -7.90
C ARG A 70 -10.33 -24.75 -8.08
N THR A 71 -11.27 -23.84 -7.89
CA THR A 71 -12.69 -24.07 -8.11
C THR A 71 -13.13 -23.53 -9.48
N LYS A 72 -14.41 -23.77 -9.83
CA LYS A 72 -15.03 -23.16 -11.02
C LYS A 72 -15.51 -21.73 -10.78
N ARG A 73 -15.48 -21.26 -9.52
CA ARG A 73 -15.89 -19.91 -9.14
C ARG A 73 -14.72 -18.95 -9.30
N SER A 74 -15.02 -17.70 -9.52
CA SER A 74 -14.04 -16.62 -9.57
C SER A 74 -14.01 -15.87 -8.25
N ARG A 75 -12.81 -15.38 -7.84
CA ARG A 75 -12.64 -14.55 -6.66
C ARG A 75 -11.65 -13.40 -6.90
N ILE A 76 -12.05 -12.21 -6.48
CA ILE A 76 -11.18 -11.02 -6.49
C ILE A 76 -11.17 -10.45 -5.08
N TYR A 77 -9.97 -10.09 -4.63
CA TYR A 77 -9.72 -9.32 -3.42
C TYR A 77 -9.55 -7.85 -3.73
N LEU A 78 -10.11 -7.01 -2.85
CA LEU A 78 -9.81 -5.57 -2.78
C LEU A 78 -9.06 -5.30 -1.48
N GLY A 79 -7.91 -4.65 -1.61
CA GLY A 79 -7.13 -4.11 -0.51
C GLY A 79 -6.89 -2.63 -0.68
N SER A 80 -6.63 -1.95 0.41
CA SER A 80 -6.18 -0.56 0.40
C SER A 80 -5.43 -0.25 1.68
N ASP A 81 -4.41 0.61 1.56
CA ASP A 81 -3.61 1.03 2.69
C ASP A 81 -3.11 2.47 2.51
N GLY A 82 -2.78 3.12 3.62
CA GLY A 82 -2.16 4.42 3.70
C GLY A 82 -0.66 4.32 3.97
N VAL A 83 0.17 4.84 3.07
CA VAL A 83 1.63 4.77 3.21
C VAL A 83 2.23 6.15 3.42
N MET A 84 3.08 6.28 4.45
CA MET A 84 3.79 7.53 4.73
C MET A 84 4.98 7.71 3.77
N VAL A 85 4.97 8.78 3.01
CA VAL A 85 5.99 9.13 2.01
C VAL A 85 6.84 10.30 2.49
N PRO A 86 8.20 10.19 2.48
CA PRO A 86 9.08 11.24 2.94
C PRO A 86 9.10 12.41 1.95
N HIS A 87 8.79 13.60 2.45
CA HIS A 87 8.67 14.83 1.65
C HIS A 87 9.73 15.87 2.01
N VAL A 88 10.04 16.73 1.03
CA VAL A 88 10.87 17.92 1.24
C VAL A 88 9.99 19.02 1.83
N THR A 89 10.31 19.46 3.05
CA THR A 89 9.60 20.57 3.70
C THR A 89 10.00 21.93 3.10
N GLU A 90 9.17 22.95 3.32
CA GLU A 90 9.47 24.32 2.91
C GLU A 90 10.78 24.81 3.53
N LYS A 91 11.01 24.50 4.82
CA LYS A 91 12.25 24.84 5.53
C LYS A 91 13.48 24.21 4.87
N GLU A 92 13.40 22.92 4.48
CA GLU A 92 14.50 22.24 3.79
C GLU A 92 14.75 22.82 2.39
N LYS A 93 13.70 23.17 1.64
CA LYS A 93 13.84 23.82 0.33
C LYS A 93 14.56 25.16 0.43
N ARG A 94 14.17 26.00 1.39
CA ARG A 94 14.85 27.27 1.67
C ARG A 94 16.33 27.04 1.98
N LYS A 95 16.64 26.13 2.91
CA LYS A 95 18.02 25.79 3.30
C LYS A 95 18.86 25.31 2.11
N ARG A 96 18.33 24.41 1.27
CA ARG A 96 19.00 23.92 0.05
C ARG A 96 19.27 25.04 -0.96
N ARG A 97 18.29 25.92 -1.14
CA ARG A 97 18.39 27.06 -2.05
C ARG A 97 19.47 28.05 -1.59
N ASP A 98 19.53 28.37 -0.31
CA ASP A 98 20.54 29.23 0.25
C ASP A 98 21.96 28.65 0.15
N LYS A 99 22.07 27.33 0.40
CA LYS A 99 23.34 26.61 0.16
C LYS A 99 23.80 26.71 -1.29
N THR A 100 22.88 26.53 -2.24
CA THR A 100 23.20 26.67 -3.68
C THR A 100 23.64 28.07 -4.05
N LYS A 101 22.95 29.10 -3.52
CA LYS A 101 23.34 30.51 -3.73
C LYS A 101 24.75 30.79 -3.20
N ARG A 102 25.04 30.34 -1.97
CA ARG A 102 26.39 30.49 -1.36
C ARG A 102 27.47 29.81 -2.17
N LYS A 103 27.23 28.56 -2.62
CA LYS A 103 28.20 27.81 -3.46
C LYS A 103 28.49 28.55 -4.77
N ARG A 104 27.47 29.05 -5.47
CA ARG A 104 27.62 29.82 -6.72
C ARG A 104 28.37 31.15 -6.50
N LEU A 105 28.14 31.80 -5.38
CA LEU A 105 28.86 33.01 -5.02
C LEU A 105 30.36 32.73 -4.79
N GLN A 106 30.68 31.60 -4.15
CA GLN A 106 32.05 31.20 -3.88
C GLN A 106 32.81 30.74 -5.13
N SER A 107 32.10 30.13 -6.10
CA SER A 107 32.73 29.66 -7.37
C SER A 107 32.86 30.75 -8.41
N GLY A 108 32.47 31.99 -8.15
CA GLY A 108 32.55 33.09 -9.13
C GLY A 108 31.62 32.94 -10.33
N GLU A 109 30.67 31.98 -10.29
CA GLU A 109 29.72 31.77 -11.38
C GLU A 109 28.83 33.00 -11.60
N LYS A 110 28.61 33.40 -12.86
CA LYS A 110 27.67 34.46 -13.21
C LYS A 110 26.33 34.22 -12.55
N ARG A 111 25.74 35.26 -11.95
CA ARG A 111 24.45 35.22 -11.27
C ARG A 111 23.30 34.86 -12.21
N GLN A 112 23.09 33.60 -12.48
CA GLN A 112 21.86 33.17 -13.10
C GLN A 112 20.76 33.04 -12.02
N ALA A 113 19.57 33.57 -12.33
CA ALA A 113 18.42 33.39 -11.44
C ALA A 113 18.12 31.92 -11.23
N LEU A 114 18.00 31.51 -9.96
CA LEU A 114 17.56 30.15 -9.66
C LEU A 114 16.11 29.99 -10.13
N PRO A 115 15.73 28.84 -10.70
CA PRO A 115 14.36 28.56 -11.10
C PRO A 115 13.37 28.84 -9.96
N LYS A 116 12.13 29.22 -10.31
CA LYS A 116 11.07 29.46 -9.31
C LYS A 116 10.92 28.22 -8.43
N ALA A 117 11.04 28.36 -7.12
CA ALA A 117 10.93 27.25 -6.20
C ALA A 117 9.48 26.74 -6.17
N LYS A 118 9.30 25.44 -6.35
CA LYS A 118 8.01 24.80 -6.03
C LYS A 118 7.83 24.82 -4.50
N GLN A 119 6.60 25.04 -4.05
CA GLN A 119 6.26 25.05 -2.62
C GLN A 119 6.63 23.72 -1.97
N GLY A 120 7.23 23.74 -0.77
CA GLY A 120 7.49 22.59 0.07
C GLY A 120 6.23 22.13 0.81
N THR A 121 6.34 21.02 1.52
CA THR A 121 5.26 20.52 2.37
C THR A 121 5.41 21.04 3.81
N ASP A 122 4.31 21.08 4.56
CA ASP A 122 4.29 21.52 5.96
C ASP A 122 5.00 20.53 6.87
N GLY A 123 4.91 19.23 6.57
CA GLY A 123 5.50 18.14 7.34
C GLY A 123 6.48 17.28 6.52
N PRO A 124 7.39 16.57 7.22
CA PRO A 124 8.42 15.73 6.57
C PRO A 124 7.85 14.46 5.95
N PHE A 125 6.61 14.11 6.23
CA PHE A 125 5.91 12.95 5.67
C PHE A 125 4.49 13.34 5.27
N LYS A 126 4.00 12.75 4.20
CA LYS A 126 2.59 12.79 3.78
C LYS A 126 2.11 11.39 3.48
N GLU A 127 0.87 11.13 3.85
CA GLU A 127 0.23 9.86 3.54
C GLU A 127 -0.23 9.83 2.09
N PHE A 128 0.13 8.74 1.39
CA PHE A 128 -0.39 8.39 0.08
C PHE A 128 -1.28 7.17 0.23
N LYS A 129 -2.29 7.05 -0.61
CA LYS A 129 -3.20 5.89 -0.61
C LYS A 129 -2.83 4.96 -1.75
N ILE A 130 -2.82 3.67 -1.45
CA ILE A 130 -2.62 2.59 -2.42
C ILE A 130 -3.88 1.75 -2.44
N VAL A 131 -4.35 1.42 -3.63
CA VAL A 131 -5.50 0.54 -3.89
C VAL A 131 -4.99 -0.66 -4.65
N THR A 132 -5.40 -1.84 -4.25
CA THR A 132 -4.99 -3.11 -4.84
C THR A 132 -6.20 -3.97 -5.16
N LEU A 133 -6.21 -4.59 -6.33
CA LEU A 133 -7.12 -5.67 -6.67
C LEU A 133 -6.27 -6.86 -7.14
N TYR A 134 -6.61 -8.06 -6.68
CA TYR A 134 -5.80 -9.25 -6.96
C TYR A 134 -6.61 -10.54 -6.80
N ASP A 135 -6.11 -11.63 -7.38
CA ASP A 135 -6.65 -12.98 -7.25
C ASP A 135 -6.04 -13.74 -6.05
N ASP A 136 -6.54 -14.93 -5.74
CA ASP A 136 -6.04 -15.77 -4.63
C ASP A 136 -4.53 -16.04 -4.68
N ALA A 137 -3.99 -16.20 -5.88
CA ALA A 137 -2.58 -16.49 -6.10
C ALA A 137 -1.72 -15.22 -6.21
N ALA A 138 -2.33 -14.04 -6.16
CA ALA A 138 -1.72 -12.74 -6.45
C ALA A 138 -0.96 -12.74 -7.80
N LYS A 139 -1.40 -13.55 -8.76
CA LYS A 139 -0.88 -13.59 -10.13
C LYS A 139 -1.43 -12.42 -10.94
N HIS A 140 -2.74 -12.23 -10.88
CA HIS A 140 -3.42 -11.09 -11.46
C HIS A 140 -3.49 -9.98 -10.42
N ARG A 141 -2.94 -8.82 -10.75
CA ARG A 141 -2.82 -7.69 -9.82
C ARG A 141 -3.10 -6.39 -10.57
N LEU A 142 -3.81 -5.49 -9.91
CA LEU A 142 -3.94 -4.11 -10.31
C LEU A 142 -3.62 -3.21 -9.11
N VAL A 143 -2.62 -2.36 -9.27
CA VAL A 143 -2.16 -1.44 -8.23
C VAL A 143 -2.36 -0.01 -8.71
N SER A 144 -2.97 0.81 -7.88
CA SER A 144 -3.15 2.23 -8.12
C SER A 144 -2.71 3.05 -6.91
N VAL A 145 -2.17 4.23 -7.16
CA VAL A 145 -1.65 5.12 -6.13
C VAL A 145 -2.20 6.53 -6.28
N THR A 146 -2.44 7.20 -5.16
CA THR A 146 -2.76 8.62 -5.14
C THR A 146 -2.21 9.31 -3.89
N ARG A 147 -1.74 10.55 -4.06
CA ARG A 147 -1.43 11.47 -2.97
C ARG A 147 -2.65 12.27 -2.50
N GLY A 148 -3.80 11.99 -3.08
CA GLY A 148 -5.06 12.65 -2.76
C GLY A 148 -5.65 12.20 -1.42
N ASP A 149 -6.82 12.74 -1.13
CA ASP A 149 -7.59 12.42 0.05
C ASP A 149 -8.26 11.04 -0.03
N CYS A 150 -9.02 10.70 1.00
CA CYS A 150 -9.75 9.43 1.07
C CYS A 150 -10.80 9.31 -0.05
N GLU A 151 -11.40 10.43 -0.49
CA GLU A 151 -12.38 10.41 -1.58
C GLU A 151 -11.73 10.09 -2.93
N GLN A 152 -10.54 10.63 -3.18
CA GLN A 152 -9.79 10.27 -4.39
C GLN A 152 -9.41 8.79 -4.39
N ALA A 153 -9.00 8.23 -3.24
CA ALA A 153 -8.76 6.81 -3.09
C ALA A 153 -10.03 5.98 -3.34
N GLY A 154 -11.17 6.42 -2.81
CA GLY A 154 -12.47 5.79 -3.08
C GLY A 154 -12.83 5.77 -4.57
N ARG A 155 -12.63 6.89 -5.28
CA ARG A 155 -12.84 6.94 -6.74
C ARG A 155 -11.90 5.99 -7.49
N LEU A 156 -10.64 5.83 -7.03
CA LEU A 156 -9.72 4.82 -7.58
C LEU A 156 -10.27 3.40 -7.35
N MET A 157 -10.72 3.08 -6.13
CA MET A 157 -11.33 1.78 -5.82
C MET A 157 -12.48 1.47 -6.79
N ARG A 158 -13.41 2.42 -6.96
CA ARG A 158 -14.58 2.25 -7.85
C ARG A 158 -14.18 2.05 -9.30
N ARG A 159 -13.27 2.90 -9.80
CA ARG A 159 -12.79 2.83 -11.18
C ARG A 159 -12.10 1.48 -11.42
N ASP A 160 -11.17 1.11 -10.56
CA ASP A 160 -10.35 -0.09 -10.75
C ASP A 160 -11.17 -1.37 -10.58
N ALA A 161 -12.13 -1.38 -9.64
CA ALA A 161 -13.12 -2.46 -9.51
C ALA A 161 -13.94 -2.67 -10.79
N GLY A 162 -14.41 -1.58 -11.41
CA GLY A 162 -15.13 -1.65 -12.69
C GLY A 162 -14.25 -2.16 -13.83
N ARG A 163 -12.97 -1.77 -13.85
CA ARG A 163 -12.03 -2.16 -14.92
C ARG A 163 -11.68 -3.65 -14.91
N VAL A 164 -11.59 -4.28 -13.74
CA VAL A 164 -11.35 -5.74 -13.62
C VAL A 164 -12.64 -6.56 -13.57
N GLY A 165 -13.79 -5.91 -13.66
CA GLY A 165 -15.09 -6.61 -13.59
C GLY A 165 -15.35 -7.22 -12.22
N LEU A 166 -15.01 -6.50 -11.12
CA LEU A 166 -15.26 -6.98 -9.76
C LEU A 166 -16.72 -7.38 -9.53
N ASP A 167 -17.66 -6.66 -10.12
CA ASP A 167 -19.10 -6.95 -10.05
C ASP A 167 -19.47 -8.32 -10.62
N LYS A 168 -18.69 -8.82 -11.58
CA LYS A 168 -18.88 -10.10 -12.26
C LYS A 168 -18.22 -11.28 -11.55
N ALA A 169 -17.33 -11.03 -10.58
CA ALA A 169 -16.74 -12.12 -9.80
C ALA A 169 -17.80 -12.82 -8.95
N ASP A 170 -17.70 -14.14 -8.80
CA ASP A 170 -18.61 -14.91 -7.93
C ASP A 170 -18.40 -14.59 -6.46
N ASP A 171 -17.15 -14.27 -6.10
CA ASP A 171 -16.73 -13.97 -4.76
C ASP A 171 -15.88 -12.68 -4.73
N LYS A 172 -16.32 -11.67 -3.96
CA LYS A 172 -15.80 -10.32 -3.91
C LYS A 172 -15.43 -9.98 -2.49
N VAL A 173 -14.16 -10.01 -2.15
CA VAL A 173 -13.70 -9.96 -0.77
C VAL A 173 -12.84 -8.72 -0.55
N GLY A 174 -13.11 -7.95 0.52
CA GLY A 174 -12.19 -6.96 1.02
C GLY A 174 -11.40 -7.52 2.20
N VAL A 175 -10.08 -7.29 2.25
CA VAL A 175 -9.25 -7.56 3.44
C VAL A 175 -8.40 -6.33 3.70
N VAL A 176 -8.67 -5.65 4.84
CA VAL A 176 -8.11 -4.33 5.16
C VAL A 176 -7.76 -4.21 6.64
N ASP A 177 -6.99 -3.18 7.02
CA ASP A 177 -6.56 -2.89 8.40
C ASP A 177 -7.68 -2.45 9.36
N GLY A 178 -8.89 -2.28 8.84
CA GLY A 178 -10.04 -1.81 9.61
C GLY A 178 -10.08 -0.29 9.82
N SER A 179 -9.31 0.49 9.08
CA SER A 179 -9.37 1.95 9.10
C SER A 179 -10.74 2.46 8.64
N ASP A 180 -11.29 3.43 9.36
CA ASP A 180 -12.64 3.98 9.07
C ASP A 180 -12.73 4.62 7.69
N TRP A 181 -11.66 5.25 7.21
CA TRP A 181 -11.68 5.85 5.89
C TRP A 181 -11.88 4.82 4.77
N ILE A 182 -11.30 3.61 4.89
CA ILE A 182 -11.47 2.54 3.90
C ILE A 182 -12.92 2.04 3.92
N LYS A 183 -13.45 1.71 5.11
CA LYS A 183 -14.85 1.28 5.29
C LYS A 183 -15.83 2.30 4.71
N ASN A 184 -15.60 3.58 5.03
CA ASN A 184 -16.45 4.67 4.56
C ASN A 184 -16.38 4.82 3.03
N GLN A 185 -15.20 4.67 2.41
CA GLN A 185 -15.10 4.75 0.96
C GLN A 185 -15.71 3.54 0.26
N ILE A 186 -15.52 2.32 0.77
CA ILE A 186 -16.20 1.13 0.25
C ILE A 186 -17.72 1.34 0.21
N LYS A 187 -18.31 1.86 1.30
CA LYS A 187 -19.74 2.16 1.40
C LYS A 187 -20.14 3.30 0.45
N ARG A 188 -19.44 4.45 0.46
CA ARG A 188 -19.76 5.62 -0.37
C ARG A 188 -19.68 5.33 -1.86
N GLN A 189 -18.71 4.49 -2.28
CA GLN A 189 -18.53 4.11 -3.67
C GLN A 189 -19.41 2.94 -4.09
N SER A 190 -20.23 2.41 -3.19
CA SER A 190 -21.13 1.25 -3.41
C SER A 190 -20.37 0.09 -4.06
N LEU A 191 -19.20 -0.26 -3.50
CA LEU A 191 -18.40 -1.37 -4.01
C LEU A 191 -19.14 -2.69 -3.75
N PRO A 192 -19.24 -3.57 -4.73
CA PRO A 192 -20.07 -4.78 -4.65
C PRO A 192 -19.35 -5.91 -3.89
N LEU A 193 -18.81 -5.62 -2.70
CA LEU A 193 -18.16 -6.65 -1.89
C LEU A 193 -19.16 -7.59 -1.26
N SER A 194 -18.87 -8.89 -1.31
CA SER A 194 -19.64 -9.93 -0.59
C SER A 194 -19.38 -9.87 0.90
N ASP A 195 -18.10 -9.67 1.27
CA ASP A 195 -17.65 -9.56 2.65
C ASP A 195 -16.46 -8.60 2.75
N LEU A 196 -16.31 -7.98 3.92
CA LEU A 196 -15.15 -7.15 4.28
C LEU A 196 -14.54 -7.73 5.56
N GLY A 197 -13.33 -8.27 5.47
CA GLY A 197 -12.57 -8.86 6.57
C GLY A 197 -11.55 -7.90 7.15
N LEU A 198 -11.33 -7.98 8.47
CA LEU A 198 -10.21 -7.36 9.16
C LEU A 198 -8.96 -8.18 8.90
N ASP A 199 -7.85 -7.51 8.59
CA ASP A 199 -6.54 -8.16 8.55
C ASP A 199 -6.21 -8.80 9.91
N PHE A 200 -5.90 -10.09 9.88
CA PHE A 200 -5.60 -10.86 11.08
C PHE A 200 -4.32 -10.38 11.79
N TYR A 201 -3.32 -9.90 11.04
CA TYR A 201 -2.09 -9.39 11.62
C TYR A 201 -2.31 -8.07 12.36
N HIS A 202 -3.17 -7.18 11.87
CA HIS A 202 -3.56 -5.97 12.59
C HIS A 202 -4.36 -6.26 13.87
N LEU A 203 -5.19 -7.31 13.87
CA LEU A 203 -5.77 -7.80 15.11
C LEU A 203 -4.70 -8.32 16.07
N ALA A 204 -3.76 -9.14 15.57
CA ALA A 204 -2.67 -9.69 16.37
C ALA A 204 -1.80 -8.59 16.99
N GLU A 205 -1.46 -7.54 16.24
CA GLU A 205 -0.71 -6.39 16.75
C GLU A 205 -1.42 -5.71 17.93
N ASN A 206 -2.75 -5.52 17.85
CA ASN A 206 -3.53 -4.93 18.94
C ASN A 206 -3.62 -5.85 20.16
N VAL A 207 -3.76 -7.17 19.98
CA VAL A 207 -3.71 -8.15 21.05
C VAL A 207 -2.33 -8.14 21.71
N HIS A 208 -1.24 -8.16 20.94
CA HIS A 208 0.11 -8.11 21.49
C HIS A 208 0.45 -6.76 22.13
N LYS A 209 -0.17 -5.66 21.71
CA LYS A 209 -0.05 -4.35 22.38
C LYS A 209 -0.68 -4.44 23.79
N ALA A 210 -1.87 -5.02 23.92
CA ALA A 210 -2.52 -5.24 25.22
C ALA A 210 -1.70 -6.22 26.08
N ARG A 211 -1.17 -7.30 25.49
CA ARG A 211 -0.25 -8.23 26.15
C ARG A 211 0.92 -7.49 26.78
N ARG A 212 1.67 -6.71 26.00
CA ARG A 212 2.84 -5.98 26.54
C ARG A 212 2.49 -5.01 27.65
N ALA A 213 1.33 -4.37 27.56
CA ALA A 213 0.89 -3.43 28.59
C ALA A 213 0.60 -4.09 29.94
N VAL A 214 0.17 -5.37 29.95
CA VAL A 214 -0.22 -6.09 31.16
C VAL A 214 0.88 -7.03 31.67
N TYR A 215 1.56 -7.75 30.77
CA TYR A 215 2.58 -8.75 31.15
C TYR A 215 4.01 -8.25 30.97
N GLY A 216 4.19 -7.03 30.38
CA GLY A 216 5.52 -6.51 30.07
C GLY A 216 6.16 -7.14 28.83
N GLU A 217 7.46 -6.94 28.70
CA GLU A 217 8.25 -7.61 27.66
C GLU A 217 8.65 -9.00 28.16
N GLU A 218 8.20 -10.02 27.44
CA GLU A 218 8.50 -11.42 27.68
C GLU A 218 9.29 -11.98 26.49
N ASP A 219 10.15 -12.95 26.71
CA ASP A 219 10.76 -13.72 25.63
C ASP A 219 9.71 -14.67 25.02
N PRO A 220 9.41 -14.58 23.72
CA PRO A 220 8.45 -15.47 23.06
C PRO A 220 8.88 -16.95 23.07
N LYS A 221 10.16 -17.24 23.38
CA LYS A 221 10.70 -18.60 23.51
C LYS A 221 10.63 -19.14 24.93
N ASP A 222 10.27 -18.32 25.91
CA ASP A 222 10.09 -18.77 27.29
C ASP A 222 8.75 -19.49 27.42
N GLU A 223 8.78 -20.78 27.75
CA GLU A 223 7.59 -21.60 28.01
C GLU A 223 6.73 -21.09 29.17
N LYS A 224 7.29 -20.22 30.02
CA LYS A 224 6.60 -19.58 31.16
C LYS A 224 6.00 -18.21 30.79
N ALA A 225 6.14 -17.77 29.56
CA ALA A 225 5.62 -16.49 29.08
C ALA A 225 4.08 -16.49 29.03
N ARG A 226 3.45 -16.14 30.15
CA ARG A 226 1.99 -16.15 30.33
C ARG A 226 1.26 -15.26 29.35
N GLY A 227 1.85 -14.10 29.01
CA GLY A 227 1.25 -13.17 28.08
C GLY A 227 1.23 -13.71 26.66
N TYR A 228 2.25 -14.44 26.22
CA TYR A 228 2.24 -15.09 24.90
C TYR A 228 1.22 -16.22 24.83
N ALA A 229 1.10 -17.04 25.88
CA ALA A 229 0.06 -18.07 25.98
C ALA A 229 -1.34 -17.45 25.88
N TRP A 230 -1.60 -16.39 26.66
CA TRP A 230 -2.85 -15.63 26.59
C TRP A 230 -3.13 -15.07 25.20
N ALA A 231 -2.16 -14.40 24.59
CA ALA A 231 -2.33 -13.82 23.24
C ALA A 231 -2.63 -14.90 22.20
N SER A 232 -1.93 -16.04 22.26
CA SER A 232 -2.17 -17.20 21.39
C SER A 232 -3.59 -17.72 21.52
N GLU A 233 -4.11 -17.87 22.74
CA GLU A 233 -5.49 -18.31 22.97
C GLU A 233 -6.52 -17.31 22.43
N VAL A 234 -6.32 -16.01 22.65
CA VAL A 234 -7.20 -14.95 22.12
C VAL A 234 -7.23 -14.98 20.59
N LEU A 235 -6.05 -15.07 19.95
CA LEU A 235 -5.94 -15.13 18.51
C LEU A 235 -6.49 -16.43 17.93
N HIS A 236 -6.32 -17.55 18.63
CA HIS A 236 -6.93 -18.82 18.26
C HIS A 236 -8.46 -18.70 18.27
N SER A 237 -9.04 -18.15 19.33
CA SER A 237 -10.49 -17.95 19.41
C SER A 237 -11.00 -17.03 18.30
N ALA A 238 -10.31 -15.94 18.00
CA ALA A 238 -10.67 -15.08 16.89
C ALA A 238 -10.69 -15.83 15.55
N LYS A 239 -9.63 -16.61 15.30
CA LYS A 239 -9.37 -17.32 14.04
C LYS A 239 -10.33 -18.48 13.80
N HIS A 240 -10.73 -19.21 14.85
CA HIS A 240 -11.47 -20.47 14.76
C HIS A 240 -12.91 -20.37 15.22
N GLU A 241 -13.21 -19.46 16.15
CA GLU A 241 -14.51 -19.36 16.81
C GLU A 241 -15.23 -18.01 16.51
N GLY A 242 -14.48 -16.97 16.10
CA GLY A 242 -15.04 -15.69 15.66
C GLY A 242 -15.23 -14.67 16.77
N TYR A 243 -15.95 -13.57 16.42
CA TYR A 243 -16.06 -12.37 17.26
C TYR A 243 -16.63 -12.64 18.67
N GLU A 244 -17.71 -13.38 18.79
CA GLU A 244 -18.39 -13.54 20.08
C GLU A 244 -17.44 -14.22 21.11
N LYS A 245 -16.73 -15.26 20.70
CA LYS A 245 -15.81 -15.99 21.57
C LYS A 245 -14.58 -15.17 21.95
N VAL A 246 -14.01 -14.42 20.99
CA VAL A 246 -12.86 -13.55 21.32
C VAL A 246 -13.28 -12.41 22.25
N ARG A 247 -14.48 -11.86 22.09
CA ARG A 247 -15.02 -10.84 22.99
C ARG A 247 -15.20 -11.39 24.41
N ASP A 248 -15.85 -12.54 24.53
CA ASP A 248 -16.11 -13.16 25.83
C ASP A 248 -14.80 -13.50 26.55
N ARG A 249 -13.82 -13.99 25.84
CA ARG A 249 -12.47 -14.28 26.37
C ARG A 249 -11.76 -13.01 26.86
N LEU A 250 -11.84 -11.93 26.11
CA LEU A 250 -11.27 -10.64 26.50
C LEU A 250 -12.01 -10.02 27.69
N GLN A 251 -13.33 -10.19 27.79
CA GLN A 251 -14.10 -9.74 28.94
C GLN A 251 -13.74 -10.53 30.23
N GLN A 252 -13.61 -11.86 30.13
CA GLN A 252 -13.16 -12.68 31.22
C GLN A 252 -11.75 -12.29 31.67
N TRP A 253 -10.84 -12.10 30.72
CA TRP A 253 -9.48 -11.63 31.03
C TRP A 253 -9.49 -10.26 31.72
N LYS A 254 -10.26 -9.28 31.23
CA LYS A 254 -10.42 -7.96 31.85
C LYS A 254 -10.87 -8.08 33.31
N ALA A 255 -11.78 -9.01 33.64
CA ALA A 255 -12.27 -9.24 34.99
C ALA A 255 -11.19 -9.76 35.96
N THR A 256 -10.11 -10.35 35.46
CA THR A 256 -8.96 -10.81 36.29
C THR A 256 -7.91 -9.72 36.53
N LEU A 257 -8.02 -8.58 35.86
CA LEU A 257 -7.01 -7.52 35.94
C LEU A 257 -7.29 -6.55 37.09
N SER A 258 -6.19 -6.02 37.64
CA SER A 258 -6.18 -4.93 38.62
C SER A 258 -5.28 -3.81 38.17
N GLY A 259 -5.59 -2.58 38.60
CA GLY A 259 -4.82 -1.40 38.24
C GLY A 259 -5.34 -0.70 36.96
N ALA A 260 -5.37 0.62 37.00
CA ALA A 260 -5.98 1.46 35.96
C ALA A 260 -5.36 1.27 34.57
N SER A 261 -4.01 1.11 34.50
CA SER A 261 -3.30 0.92 33.21
C SER A 261 -3.64 -0.40 32.54
N HIS A 262 -3.76 -1.50 33.31
CA HIS A 262 -4.11 -2.81 32.77
C HIS A 262 -5.57 -2.85 32.29
N LEU A 263 -6.48 -2.29 33.09
CA LEU A 263 -7.89 -2.15 32.71
C LEU A 263 -8.06 -1.30 31.44
N GLN A 264 -7.29 -0.22 31.31
CA GLN A 264 -7.27 0.62 30.11
C GLN A 264 -6.78 -0.17 28.87
N ALA A 265 -5.73 -0.98 29.01
CA ALA A 265 -5.22 -1.81 27.93
C ALA A 265 -6.26 -2.85 27.46
N ALA A 266 -6.96 -3.48 28.41
CA ALA A 266 -8.05 -4.41 28.11
C ALA A 266 -9.24 -3.73 27.41
N GLU A 267 -9.61 -2.53 27.87
CA GLU A 267 -10.67 -1.74 27.25
C GLU A 267 -10.31 -1.35 25.81
N GLN A 268 -9.07 -0.93 25.56
CA GLN A 268 -8.63 -0.57 24.22
C GLN A 268 -8.76 -1.72 23.22
N VAL A 269 -8.35 -2.95 23.58
CA VAL A 269 -8.48 -4.11 22.68
C VAL A 269 -9.93 -4.55 22.53
N LEU A 270 -10.75 -4.46 23.56
CA LEU A 270 -12.19 -4.72 23.50
C LEU A 270 -12.91 -3.75 22.56
N ASN A 271 -12.64 -2.45 22.70
CA ASN A 271 -13.19 -1.43 21.81
C ASN A 271 -12.74 -1.65 20.37
N TYR A 272 -11.44 -1.96 20.15
CA TYR A 272 -10.91 -2.25 18.83
C TYR A 272 -11.67 -3.36 18.12
N ILE A 273 -11.92 -4.50 18.80
CA ILE A 273 -12.67 -5.62 18.19
C ILE A 273 -14.16 -5.31 18.04
N THR A 274 -14.75 -4.56 18.98
CA THR A 274 -16.18 -4.19 18.94
C THR A 274 -16.49 -3.28 17.76
N ASP A 275 -15.66 -2.28 17.50
CA ASP A 275 -15.78 -1.39 16.35
C ASP A 275 -15.62 -2.12 14.99
N ARG A 276 -15.04 -3.31 15.02
CA ARG A 276 -14.74 -4.15 13.85
C ARG A 276 -15.43 -5.51 13.86
N ARG A 277 -16.46 -5.67 14.72
CA ARG A 277 -17.15 -6.95 14.91
C ARG A 277 -17.62 -7.60 13.60
N GLU A 278 -18.13 -6.80 12.67
CA GLU A 278 -18.62 -7.26 11.37
C GLU A 278 -17.51 -7.70 10.41
N MET A 279 -16.26 -7.37 10.73
CA MET A 279 -15.08 -7.71 9.96
C MET A 279 -14.31 -8.91 10.51
N ILE A 280 -14.62 -9.38 11.73
CA ILE A 280 -13.98 -10.55 12.35
C ILE A 280 -14.68 -11.83 11.87
N LEU A 281 -14.48 -12.10 10.58
CA LEU A 281 -15.13 -13.19 9.84
C LEU A 281 -14.19 -14.38 9.58
N TYR A 282 -13.13 -14.53 10.37
CA TYR A 282 -12.06 -15.51 10.10
C TYR A 282 -12.55 -16.95 9.97
N PRO A 283 -13.48 -17.48 10.81
CA PRO A 283 -13.99 -18.85 10.63
C PRO A 283 -14.68 -19.03 9.27
N LYS A 284 -15.53 -18.08 8.88
CA LYS A 284 -16.20 -18.06 7.57
C LYS A 284 -15.19 -17.99 6.42
N PHE A 285 -14.18 -17.11 6.55
CA PHE A 285 -13.17 -16.94 5.51
C PHE A 285 -12.37 -18.22 5.30
N ARG A 286 -11.95 -18.86 6.40
CA ARG A 286 -11.21 -20.12 6.32
C ARG A 286 -12.03 -21.26 5.72
N GLU A 287 -13.31 -21.39 6.09
CA GLU A 287 -14.20 -22.40 5.52
C GLU A 287 -14.39 -22.22 4.01
N LEU A 288 -14.40 -20.96 3.54
CA LEU A 288 -14.50 -20.63 2.11
C LEU A 288 -13.15 -20.60 1.38
N GLY A 289 -12.03 -20.95 2.01
CA GLY A 289 -10.69 -20.86 1.43
C GLY A 289 -10.23 -19.44 1.14
N ARG A 290 -10.81 -18.44 1.84
CA ARG A 290 -10.44 -17.03 1.67
C ARG A 290 -9.23 -16.64 2.54
N GLN A 291 -8.47 -15.68 2.08
CA GLN A 291 -7.39 -15.09 2.85
C GLN A 291 -7.93 -14.32 4.06
N ILE A 292 -7.27 -14.46 5.20
CA ILE A 292 -7.60 -13.73 6.45
C ILE A 292 -6.63 -12.58 6.74
N GLY A 293 -5.60 -12.43 5.94
CA GLY A 293 -4.59 -11.39 6.06
C GLY A 293 -4.44 -10.59 4.77
N SER A 294 -4.00 -9.33 4.88
CA SER A 294 -3.74 -8.40 3.78
C SER A 294 -2.32 -8.51 3.20
N GLY A 295 -1.62 -9.62 3.44
CA GLY A 295 -0.23 -9.81 3.02
C GLY A 295 0.08 -9.42 1.55
N PRO A 296 -0.75 -9.78 0.54
CA PRO A 296 -0.56 -9.32 -0.82
C PRO A 296 -0.63 -7.79 -0.95
N THR A 297 -1.59 -7.12 -0.29
CA THR A 297 -1.71 -5.66 -0.27
C THR A 297 -0.47 -5.02 0.37
N GLU A 298 -0.01 -5.53 1.51
CA GLU A 298 1.20 -5.04 2.19
C GLU A 298 2.44 -5.21 1.32
N SER A 299 2.59 -6.35 0.67
CA SER A 299 3.69 -6.62 -0.27
C SER A 299 3.69 -5.62 -1.43
N MET A 300 2.53 -5.37 -2.03
CA MET A 300 2.38 -4.37 -3.10
C MET A 300 2.64 -2.94 -2.60
N CYS A 301 2.20 -2.58 -1.41
CA CYS A 301 2.48 -1.30 -0.76
C CYS A 301 3.99 -1.12 -0.51
N LYS A 302 4.66 -2.15 -0.02
CA LYS A 302 6.11 -2.16 0.19
C LYS A 302 6.87 -1.99 -1.13
N ALA A 303 6.54 -2.76 -2.15
CA ALA A 303 7.16 -2.66 -3.47
C ALA A 303 6.94 -1.26 -4.05
N THR A 304 5.71 -0.77 -4.09
CA THR A 304 5.35 0.56 -4.63
C THR A 304 6.11 1.71 -3.95
N THR A 305 6.46 1.56 -2.68
CA THR A 305 7.18 2.59 -1.92
C THR A 305 8.70 2.37 -1.82
N GLN A 306 9.21 1.23 -2.21
CA GLN A 306 10.62 0.86 -2.03
C GLN A 306 11.59 1.89 -2.62
N ARG A 307 11.32 2.37 -3.85
CA ARG A 307 12.15 3.36 -4.52
C ARG A 307 12.19 4.70 -3.81
N ILE A 308 11.11 5.09 -3.15
CA ILE A 308 10.97 6.41 -2.53
C ILE A 308 11.32 6.45 -1.04
N LYS A 309 11.15 5.35 -0.31
CA LYS A 309 11.40 5.26 1.15
C LYS A 309 12.87 5.01 1.54
N GLY A 310 13.80 4.97 0.60
CA GLY A 310 15.21 4.73 0.90
C GLY A 310 15.80 5.78 1.87
N ARG A 311 16.79 5.36 2.66
CA ARG A 311 17.43 6.20 3.68
C ARG A 311 17.92 7.54 3.10
N GLY A 312 17.57 8.64 3.75
CA GLY A 312 17.96 9.99 3.35
C GLY A 312 17.24 10.57 2.13
N ARG A 313 16.32 9.83 1.53
CA ARG A 313 15.55 10.31 0.38
C ARG A 313 14.39 11.18 0.83
N ARG A 314 14.16 12.25 0.07
CA ARG A 314 13.05 13.15 0.25
C ARG A 314 12.56 13.65 -1.09
N TRP A 315 11.25 13.74 -1.25
CA TRP A 315 10.62 13.95 -2.54
C TRP A 315 9.69 15.17 -2.52
N ASP A 316 9.50 15.76 -3.69
CA ASP A 316 8.29 16.54 -3.96
C ASP A 316 7.11 15.59 -4.16
N GLY A 317 5.93 15.93 -3.62
CA GLY A 317 4.77 15.05 -3.65
C GLY A 317 4.37 14.60 -5.05
N VAL A 318 4.42 15.52 -6.05
CA VAL A 318 4.12 15.19 -7.45
C VAL A 318 5.12 14.19 -8.02
N ASN A 319 6.40 14.38 -7.75
CA ASN A 319 7.45 13.50 -8.27
C ASN A 319 7.46 12.15 -7.54
N ALA A 320 7.18 12.11 -6.22
CA ALA A 320 6.99 10.87 -5.50
C ALA A 320 5.85 10.03 -6.09
N GLU A 321 4.69 10.66 -6.30
CA GLU A 321 3.52 10.01 -6.91
C GLU A 321 3.83 9.49 -8.32
N SER A 322 4.62 10.25 -9.10
CA SER A 322 5.04 9.84 -10.46
C SER A 322 5.90 8.58 -10.44
N ILE A 323 6.87 8.49 -9.53
CA ILE A 323 7.70 7.29 -9.39
C ILE A 323 6.88 6.11 -8.86
N MET A 324 5.98 6.35 -7.90
CA MET A 324 5.06 5.31 -7.41
C MET A 324 4.10 4.82 -8.50
N ALA A 325 3.67 5.69 -9.42
CA ALA A 325 2.82 5.30 -10.54
C ALA A 325 3.55 4.37 -11.52
N LEU A 326 4.83 4.61 -11.79
CA LEU A 326 5.67 3.68 -12.57
C LEU A 326 5.79 2.32 -11.87
N GLU A 327 6.01 2.32 -10.55
CA GLU A 327 6.09 1.08 -9.78
C GLU A 327 4.75 0.36 -9.76
N ALA A 328 3.63 1.08 -9.60
CA ALA A 328 2.29 0.50 -9.67
C ALA A 328 2.00 -0.16 -11.03
N LEU A 329 2.46 0.46 -12.12
CA LEU A 329 2.38 -0.11 -13.47
C LEU A 329 3.18 -1.43 -13.58
N GLU A 330 4.41 -1.44 -13.03
CA GLU A 330 5.23 -2.66 -12.98
C GLU A 330 4.58 -3.76 -12.14
N GLN A 331 4.06 -3.42 -10.94
CA GLN A 331 3.36 -4.35 -10.06
C GLN A 331 2.08 -4.90 -10.68
N SER A 332 1.42 -4.13 -11.54
CA SER A 332 0.22 -4.56 -12.27
C SER A 332 0.52 -5.48 -13.48
N GLY A 333 1.79 -5.76 -13.78
CA GLY A 333 2.19 -6.64 -14.88
C GLY A 333 2.00 -6.06 -16.29
N THR A 334 1.54 -4.82 -16.41
CA THR A 334 1.13 -4.22 -17.69
C THR A 334 2.17 -3.24 -18.26
N TRP A 335 3.41 -3.37 -17.82
CA TRP A 335 4.51 -2.50 -18.25
C TRP A 335 4.75 -2.52 -19.76
N ASP A 336 4.89 -3.69 -20.33
CA ASP A 336 5.23 -3.84 -21.74
C ASP A 336 4.07 -3.42 -22.66
N ASP A 337 2.84 -3.65 -22.25
CA ASP A 337 1.64 -3.24 -22.99
C ASP A 337 1.44 -1.72 -22.98
N TYR A 338 1.75 -1.08 -21.84
CA TYR A 338 1.79 0.37 -21.76
C TYR A 338 2.79 0.96 -22.77
N TRP A 339 4.01 0.42 -22.82
CA TRP A 339 5.03 0.92 -23.74
C TRP A 339 4.70 0.64 -25.20
N LYS A 340 4.15 -0.52 -25.55
CA LYS A 340 3.65 -0.80 -26.91
C LYS A 340 2.60 0.22 -27.35
N ALA A 341 1.59 0.47 -26.51
CA ALA A 341 0.56 1.45 -26.79
C ALA A 341 1.10 2.90 -26.89
N ARG A 342 2.11 3.24 -26.08
CA ARG A 342 2.77 4.55 -26.07
C ARG A 342 3.55 4.79 -27.37
N LEU A 343 4.29 3.79 -27.84
CA LEU A 343 5.08 3.87 -29.07
C LEU A 343 4.19 3.94 -30.32
N SER A 344 3.11 3.18 -30.37
CA SER A 344 2.15 3.20 -31.48
C SER A 344 1.54 4.59 -31.68
N ARG A 345 1.20 5.29 -30.59
CA ARG A 345 0.67 6.67 -30.66
C ARG A 345 1.72 7.69 -31.18
N SER A 346 2.97 7.53 -30.75
CA SER A 346 4.06 8.42 -31.20
C SER A 346 4.45 8.24 -32.66
N GLY A 347 4.14 7.09 -33.26
CA GLY A 347 4.36 6.79 -34.69
C GLY A 347 3.23 7.27 -35.60
N ALA A 348 2.02 7.49 -35.05
CA ALA A 348 0.87 7.98 -35.83
C ALA A 348 0.86 9.49 -36.01
N ASP A 349 1.65 10.23 -35.23
CA ASP A 349 1.79 11.70 -35.29
C ASP A 349 2.99 12.15 -36.16
N LYS A 350 3.61 11.25 -36.94
CA LYS A 350 4.65 11.51 -37.92
C LYS A 350 4.16 11.23 -39.33
#